data_248cbe7fd8f632d5780b18e858669800
#
_entry.id   248cbe7fd8f632d5780b18e858669800
#
_cell.length_a   1.000
_cell.length_b   1.000
_cell.length_c   1.000
_cell.angle_alpha   90.00
_cell.angle_beta   90.00
_cell.angle_gamma   90.00
#
_symmetry.space_group_name_H-M   'P 1'
#
loop_
_entity.id
_entity.type
_entity.pdbx_description
1 polymer ?
#
loop_
_entity_poly.entity_id
_entity_poly.type
_entity_poly.pdbx_seq_one_letter_code
_entity_poly.pdbx_strand_id
1 'polypeptide(L)'
;MLTTVPYTRDLVLVGGGHAHALVLKSWGMDPLIGARLTVINPGPMVPYTGMLPGYVAGHYESNDLEIDLVRLCRHAGARLIFDKVSGIDRVNSKLTLEERGPVAYDVASFDIGITSKMDLRGFAKYGTGAKPLDAYAVKWRKFLHQVSQGELAPEVAVIGGGFSGCELAMAMAFALKNIGVTPRVTLIESSFHISGGGSTTKRK
;
A
#
# COMPACT_ATOMS: atom_id res chain seq x y z
N MET A 1 24.98 -33.61 -6.69
CA MET A 1 25.67 -32.52 -5.95
C MET A 1 25.11 -31.22 -6.47
N LEU A 2 24.37 -30.50 -5.63
CA LEU A 2 23.96 -29.12 -5.95
C LEU A 2 25.22 -28.26 -5.80
N THR A 3 25.81 -27.83 -6.89
CA THR A 3 26.87 -26.83 -6.87
C THR A 3 26.25 -25.51 -6.44
N THR A 4 26.44 -25.15 -5.17
CA THR A 4 26.08 -23.83 -4.66
C THR A 4 26.95 -22.79 -5.33
N VAL A 5 26.39 -22.05 -6.27
CA VAL A 5 27.07 -20.89 -6.85
C VAL A 5 27.19 -19.84 -5.72
N PRO A 6 28.39 -19.32 -5.43
CA PRO A 6 28.55 -18.33 -4.39
C PRO A 6 27.80 -17.04 -4.76
N TYR A 7 27.20 -16.39 -3.77
CA TYR A 7 26.60 -15.08 -3.95
C TYR A 7 27.69 -14.02 -4.18
N THR A 8 27.58 -13.30 -5.28
CA THR A 8 28.50 -12.24 -5.68
C THR A 8 27.82 -10.87 -5.70
N ARG A 9 26.51 -10.82 -5.57
CA ARG A 9 25.68 -9.61 -5.57
C ARG A 9 24.62 -9.66 -4.49
N ASP A 10 24.38 -8.51 -3.87
CA ASP A 10 23.34 -8.28 -2.88
C ASP A 10 22.28 -7.32 -3.42
N LEU A 11 21.08 -7.85 -3.68
CA LEU A 11 19.90 -7.05 -3.98
C LEU A 11 19.04 -6.92 -2.72
N VAL A 12 18.78 -5.68 -2.29
CA VAL A 12 18.00 -5.40 -1.10
C VAL A 12 16.71 -4.65 -1.47
N LEU A 13 15.57 -5.23 -1.11
CA LEU A 13 14.24 -4.62 -1.24
C LEU A 13 13.84 -4.02 0.11
N VAL A 14 13.68 -2.71 0.18
CA VAL A 14 13.25 -1.99 1.37
C VAL A 14 11.76 -1.72 1.27
N GLY A 15 10.99 -2.29 2.19
CA GLY A 15 9.54 -2.30 2.16
C GLY A 15 8.96 -3.46 1.34
N GLY A 16 7.79 -3.93 1.73
CA GLY A 16 7.08 -5.03 1.09
C GLY A 16 5.92 -4.59 0.20
N GLY A 17 5.98 -3.40 -0.39
CA GLY A 17 4.92 -2.89 -1.26
C GLY A 17 4.63 -3.79 -2.45
N HIS A 18 3.57 -3.50 -3.19
CA HIS A 18 3.08 -4.38 -4.26
C HIS A 18 4.11 -4.60 -5.39
N ALA A 19 4.96 -3.59 -5.71
CA ALA A 19 5.99 -3.75 -6.71
C ALA A 19 7.04 -4.79 -6.26
N HIS A 20 7.47 -4.73 -5.00
CA HIS A 20 8.37 -5.73 -4.44
C HIS A 20 7.73 -7.11 -4.30
N ALA A 21 6.43 -7.20 -4.03
CA ALA A 21 5.70 -8.46 -4.05
C ALA A 21 5.73 -9.13 -5.43
N LEU A 22 5.58 -8.36 -6.51
CA LEU A 22 5.71 -8.84 -7.88
C LEU A 22 7.15 -9.27 -8.20
N VAL A 23 8.16 -8.52 -7.73
CA VAL A 23 9.58 -8.91 -7.85
C VAL A 23 9.82 -10.25 -7.16
N LEU A 24 9.35 -10.43 -5.91
CA LEU A 24 9.49 -11.68 -5.17
C LEU A 24 8.83 -12.86 -5.88
N LYS A 25 7.61 -12.64 -6.42
CA LYS A 25 6.91 -13.66 -7.21
C LYS A 25 7.73 -14.08 -8.44
N SER A 26 8.21 -13.11 -9.22
CA SER A 26 8.98 -13.36 -10.43
C SER A 26 10.33 -14.00 -10.11
N TRP A 27 10.99 -13.55 -9.05
CA TRP A 27 12.27 -14.11 -8.59
C TRP A 27 12.17 -15.57 -8.18
N GLY A 28 11.07 -15.97 -7.54
CA GLY A 28 10.84 -17.37 -7.17
C GLY A 28 10.64 -18.30 -8.37
N MET A 29 10.23 -17.74 -9.52
CA MET A 29 10.08 -18.48 -10.78
C MET A 29 11.41 -18.54 -11.59
N ASP A 30 12.18 -17.44 -11.56
CA ASP A 30 13.42 -17.30 -12.33
C ASP A 30 14.44 -16.46 -11.54
N PRO A 31 15.16 -17.08 -10.58
CA PRO A 31 16.11 -16.37 -9.73
C PRO A 31 17.39 -16.02 -10.49
N LEU A 32 17.90 -14.80 -10.24
CA LEU A 32 19.20 -14.39 -10.80
C LEU A 32 20.32 -15.16 -10.09
N ILE A 33 21.03 -15.99 -10.86
CA ILE A 33 22.15 -16.81 -10.38
C ILE A 33 23.26 -15.92 -9.80
N GLY A 34 23.76 -16.26 -8.61
CA GLY A 34 24.81 -15.53 -7.93
C GLY A 34 24.35 -14.27 -7.21
N ALA A 35 23.05 -13.91 -7.24
CA ALA A 35 22.51 -12.81 -6.50
C ALA A 35 21.74 -13.27 -5.26
N ARG A 36 22.00 -12.63 -4.12
CA ARG A 36 21.25 -12.82 -2.88
C ARG A 36 20.15 -11.77 -2.79
N LEU A 37 18.90 -12.22 -2.67
CA LEU A 37 17.75 -11.33 -2.44
C LEU A 37 17.47 -11.18 -0.95
N THR A 38 17.34 -9.95 -0.48
CA THR A 38 16.99 -9.61 0.90
C THR A 38 15.82 -8.65 0.88
N VAL A 39 14.83 -8.89 1.74
CA VAL A 39 13.72 -7.96 2.00
C VAL A 39 13.86 -7.43 3.42
N ILE A 40 13.71 -6.12 3.60
CA ILE A 40 13.66 -5.46 4.91
C ILE A 40 12.28 -4.82 5.05
N ASN A 41 11.50 -5.28 6.01
CA ASN A 41 10.15 -4.76 6.29
C ASN A 41 9.82 -4.87 7.77
N PRO A 42 9.10 -3.91 8.38
CA PRO A 42 8.79 -3.95 9.82
C PRO A 42 8.00 -5.16 10.28
N GLY A 43 7.13 -5.70 9.44
CA GLY A 43 6.26 -6.81 9.80
C GLY A 43 6.13 -7.88 8.72
N PRO A 44 5.48 -9.01 9.04
CA PRO A 44 5.31 -10.12 8.10
C PRO A 44 4.24 -9.86 7.03
N MET A 45 3.28 -8.98 7.32
CA MET A 45 2.15 -8.66 6.45
C MET A 45 2.25 -7.22 5.98
N VAL A 46 1.84 -6.96 4.74
CA VAL A 46 1.83 -5.61 4.16
C VAL A 46 0.49 -5.35 3.49
N PRO A 47 -0.18 -4.22 3.77
CA PRO A 47 -1.46 -3.92 3.16
C PRO A 47 -1.33 -3.62 1.66
N TYR A 48 -2.18 -4.24 0.86
CA TYR A 48 -2.27 -3.99 -0.57
C TYR A 48 -3.37 -2.95 -0.86
N THR A 49 -2.97 -1.71 -1.00
CA THR A 49 -3.90 -0.58 -1.17
C THR A 49 -4.69 -0.60 -2.49
N GLY A 50 -4.23 -1.35 -3.50
CA GLY A 50 -4.95 -1.51 -4.76
C GLY A 50 -6.29 -2.24 -4.63
N MET A 51 -6.47 -3.04 -3.58
CA MET A 51 -7.74 -3.73 -3.30
C MET A 51 -8.71 -2.91 -2.42
N LEU A 52 -8.29 -1.74 -1.93
CA LEU A 52 -9.10 -0.93 -1.02
C LEU A 52 -10.48 -0.55 -1.59
N PRO A 53 -10.63 -0.12 -2.85
CA PRO A 53 -11.97 0.17 -3.38
C PRO A 53 -12.89 -1.04 -3.37
N GLY A 54 -12.37 -2.23 -3.71
CA GLY A 54 -13.14 -3.47 -3.65
C GLY A 54 -13.55 -3.87 -2.24
N TYR A 55 -12.66 -3.68 -1.25
CA TYR A 55 -13.00 -3.85 0.16
C TYR A 55 -14.09 -2.88 0.62
N VAL A 56 -13.97 -1.61 0.27
CA VAL A 56 -14.97 -0.57 0.59
C VAL A 56 -16.32 -0.90 -0.03
N ALA A 57 -16.35 -1.47 -1.23
CA ALA A 57 -17.55 -1.93 -1.90
C ALA A 57 -18.14 -3.23 -1.30
N GLY A 58 -17.40 -3.92 -0.43
CA GLY A 58 -17.83 -5.18 0.18
C GLY A 58 -17.53 -6.43 -0.67
N HIS A 59 -16.64 -6.33 -1.66
CA HIS A 59 -16.23 -7.46 -2.51
C HIS A 59 -15.12 -8.32 -1.89
N TYR A 60 -14.38 -7.76 -0.92
CA TYR A 60 -13.25 -8.40 -0.25
C TYR A 60 -13.37 -8.29 1.26
N GLU A 61 -12.83 -9.30 1.94
CA GLU A 61 -12.67 -9.28 3.40
C GLU A 61 -11.35 -8.59 3.80
N SER A 62 -11.19 -8.28 5.08
CA SER A 62 -10.00 -7.59 5.58
C SER A 62 -8.70 -8.36 5.34
N ASN A 63 -8.76 -9.68 5.43
CA ASN A 63 -7.60 -10.55 5.23
C ASN A 63 -7.14 -10.60 3.76
N ASP A 64 -8.03 -10.31 2.82
CA ASP A 64 -7.70 -10.26 1.40
C ASP A 64 -6.83 -9.04 1.04
N LEU A 65 -6.80 -8.04 1.93
CA LEU A 65 -6.03 -6.81 1.72
C LEU A 65 -4.55 -6.95 2.07
N GLU A 66 -4.10 -8.11 2.51
CA GLU A 66 -2.76 -8.29 3.03
C GLU A 66 -1.89 -9.18 2.15
N ILE A 67 -0.66 -8.76 1.95
CA ILE A 67 0.38 -9.53 1.28
C ILE A 67 1.23 -10.21 2.35
N ASP A 68 1.28 -11.55 2.32
CA ASP A 68 2.14 -12.35 3.21
C ASP A 68 3.58 -12.38 2.67
N LEU A 69 4.43 -11.54 3.25
CA LEU A 69 5.86 -11.46 2.88
C LEU A 69 6.63 -12.72 3.26
N VAL A 70 6.22 -13.42 4.32
CA VAL A 70 6.91 -14.65 4.74
C VAL A 70 6.76 -15.73 3.66
N ARG A 71 5.54 -15.89 3.15
CA ARG A 71 5.29 -16.85 2.06
C ARG A 71 6.00 -16.45 0.76
N LEU A 72 5.97 -15.16 0.41
CA LEU A 72 6.64 -14.67 -0.79
C LEU A 72 8.16 -14.79 -0.70
N CYS A 73 8.77 -14.42 0.42
CA CYS A 73 10.22 -14.57 0.65
C CYS A 73 10.63 -16.05 0.63
N ARG A 74 9.82 -16.94 1.21
CA ARG A 74 10.07 -18.38 1.15
C ARG A 74 10.02 -18.89 -0.29
N HIS A 75 9.02 -18.46 -1.08
CA HIS A 75 8.91 -18.81 -2.50
C HIS A 75 10.13 -18.30 -3.30
N ALA A 76 10.57 -17.08 -3.04
CA ALA A 76 11.71 -16.45 -3.70
C ALA A 76 13.09 -16.95 -3.20
N GLY A 77 13.16 -17.74 -2.13
CA GLY A 77 14.42 -18.05 -1.46
C GLY A 77 15.10 -16.80 -0.89
N ALA A 78 14.35 -15.75 -0.62
CA ALA A 78 14.84 -14.47 -0.14
C ALA A 78 14.99 -14.45 1.38
N ARG A 79 16.01 -13.73 1.87
CA ARG A 79 16.16 -13.43 3.29
C ARG A 79 15.17 -12.33 3.68
N LEU A 80 14.38 -12.55 4.74
CA LEU A 80 13.48 -11.54 5.30
C LEU A 80 14.04 -11.03 6.64
N ILE A 81 14.17 -9.71 6.75
CA ILE A 81 14.63 -9.01 7.95
C ILE A 81 13.47 -8.16 8.46
N PHE A 82 13.00 -8.45 9.66
CA PHE A 82 11.99 -7.61 10.34
C PHE A 82 12.71 -6.46 11.04
N ASP A 83 12.71 -5.31 10.36
CA ASP A 83 13.30 -4.05 10.85
C ASP A 83 12.88 -2.90 9.92
N LYS A 84 13.21 -1.68 10.32
CA LYS A 84 13.02 -0.48 9.51
C LYS A 84 14.37 0.08 9.07
N VAL A 85 14.42 0.56 7.83
CA VAL A 85 15.57 1.33 7.35
C VAL A 85 15.40 2.77 7.79
N SER A 86 16.36 3.27 8.56
CA SER A 86 16.41 4.64 9.10
C SER A 86 17.39 5.54 8.34
N GLY A 87 18.30 4.97 7.55
CA GLY A 87 19.27 5.76 6.80
C GLY A 87 19.91 5.00 5.64
N ILE A 88 20.52 5.75 4.72
CA ILE A 88 21.22 5.24 3.53
C ILE A 88 22.60 5.88 3.47
N ASP A 89 23.64 5.05 3.59
CA ASP A 89 25.02 5.44 3.28
C ASP A 89 25.33 5.03 1.84
N ARG A 90 25.24 6.00 0.95
CA ARG A 90 25.47 5.78 -0.50
C ARG A 90 26.96 5.61 -0.84
N VAL A 91 27.84 6.16 -0.03
CA VAL A 91 29.30 6.08 -0.24
C VAL A 91 29.78 4.66 0.03
N ASN A 92 29.33 4.07 1.13
CA ASN A 92 29.73 2.74 1.55
C ASN A 92 28.72 1.67 1.15
N SER A 93 27.65 2.01 0.40
CA SER A 93 26.58 1.09 -0.02
C SER A 93 25.99 0.31 1.14
N LYS A 94 25.55 1.01 2.19
CA LYS A 94 24.97 0.41 3.40
C LYS A 94 23.65 1.06 3.77
N LEU A 95 22.72 0.24 4.24
CA LEU A 95 21.47 0.65 4.85
C LEU A 95 21.60 0.58 6.36
N THR A 96 21.25 1.67 7.07
CA THR A 96 21.15 1.69 8.53
C THR A 96 19.77 1.22 8.94
N LEU A 97 19.69 0.31 9.89
CA LEU A 97 18.45 -0.21 10.44
C LEU A 97 18.21 0.37 11.84
N GLU A 98 16.96 0.33 12.33
CA GLU A 98 16.61 0.85 13.66
C GLU A 98 17.14 -0.04 14.79
N GLU A 99 16.99 -1.36 14.65
CA GLU A 99 17.27 -2.31 15.74
C GLU A 99 18.49 -3.20 15.48
N ARG A 100 18.93 -3.31 14.24
CA ARG A 100 20.01 -4.23 13.83
C ARG A 100 21.20 -3.48 13.25
N GLY A 101 22.30 -4.21 13.06
CA GLY A 101 23.48 -3.70 12.37
C GLY A 101 23.19 -3.36 10.90
N PRO A 102 24.05 -2.57 10.25
CA PRO A 102 23.86 -2.13 8.88
C PRO A 102 23.88 -3.30 7.89
N VAL A 103 23.10 -3.17 6.82
CA VAL A 103 23.04 -4.14 5.71
C VAL A 103 23.71 -3.54 4.48
N ALA A 104 24.72 -4.23 3.98
CA ALA A 104 25.37 -3.85 2.70
C ALA A 104 24.49 -4.25 1.50
N TYR A 105 24.63 -3.52 0.40
CA TYR A 105 23.94 -3.78 -0.86
C TYR A 105 24.79 -3.43 -2.08
N ASP A 106 24.59 -4.12 -3.17
CA ASP A 106 25.01 -3.69 -4.51
C ASP A 106 23.91 -2.87 -5.17
N VAL A 107 22.65 -3.31 -4.99
CA VAL A 107 21.46 -2.62 -5.47
C VAL A 107 20.42 -2.58 -4.34
N ALA A 108 19.86 -1.42 -4.07
CA ALA A 108 18.74 -1.23 -3.14
C ALA A 108 17.54 -0.63 -3.87
N SER A 109 16.37 -1.25 -3.69
CA SER A 109 15.09 -0.77 -4.20
C SER A 109 14.17 -0.42 -3.04
N PHE A 110 13.38 0.65 -3.17
CA PHE A 110 12.51 1.17 -2.11
C PHE A 110 11.05 1.17 -2.56
N ASP A 111 10.21 0.42 -1.83
CA ASP A 111 8.76 0.40 -1.98
C ASP A 111 8.10 0.43 -0.58
N ILE A 112 8.27 1.56 0.09
CA ILE A 112 7.83 1.79 1.47
C ILE A 112 6.43 2.40 1.58
N GLY A 113 5.78 2.66 0.44
CA GLY A 113 4.49 3.31 0.38
C GLY A 113 4.53 4.81 0.68
N ILE A 114 3.36 5.39 0.76
CA ILE A 114 3.14 6.79 1.11
C ILE A 114 2.05 6.89 2.19
N THR A 115 2.04 7.99 2.94
CA THR A 115 0.94 8.35 3.85
C THR A 115 0.09 9.46 3.25
N SER A 116 -1.18 9.55 3.67
CA SER A 116 -2.04 10.66 3.28
C SER A 116 -1.56 11.94 3.93
N LYS A 117 -1.57 13.07 3.21
CA LYS A 117 -1.43 14.40 3.82
C LYS A 117 -2.67 14.69 4.66
N MET A 118 -2.46 15.09 5.91
CA MET A 118 -3.52 15.30 6.89
C MET A 118 -3.48 16.72 7.49
N ASP A 119 -2.99 17.67 6.71
CA ASP A 119 -2.78 19.08 7.08
C ASP A 119 -4.02 19.98 6.84
N LEU A 120 -5.16 19.38 6.52
CA LEU A 120 -6.42 20.12 6.35
C LEU A 120 -6.98 20.58 7.70
N ARG A 121 -7.47 21.83 7.75
CA ARG A 121 -8.11 22.37 8.94
C ARG A 121 -9.30 21.50 9.37
N GLY A 122 -9.30 21.03 10.61
CA GLY A 122 -10.35 20.16 11.16
C GLY A 122 -10.16 18.67 10.84
N PHE A 123 -9.14 18.26 10.08
CA PHE A 123 -8.92 16.87 9.72
C PHE A 123 -8.82 15.96 10.95
N ALA A 124 -8.06 16.36 11.98
CA ALA A 124 -7.87 15.55 13.18
C ALA A 124 -9.19 15.19 13.88
N LYS A 125 -10.22 16.05 13.77
CA LYS A 125 -11.53 15.85 14.41
C LYS A 125 -12.52 15.13 13.48
N TYR A 126 -12.52 15.43 12.20
CA TYR A 126 -13.58 15.04 11.27
C TYR A 126 -13.10 14.18 10.11
N GLY A 127 -11.80 14.13 9.87
CA GLY A 127 -11.23 13.42 8.73
C GLY A 127 -10.80 12.01 9.06
N THR A 128 -10.70 11.21 8.01
CA THR A 128 -10.08 9.89 8.04
C THR A 128 -9.19 9.75 6.83
N GLY A 129 -7.88 9.53 7.04
CA GLY A 129 -6.96 9.24 5.94
C GLY A 129 -7.23 7.86 5.37
N ALA A 130 -7.17 7.72 4.04
CA ALA A 130 -7.27 6.42 3.40
C ALA A 130 -6.05 5.51 3.69
N LYS A 131 -5.02 6.07 4.32
CA LYS A 131 -3.82 5.37 4.80
C LYS A 131 -3.50 5.82 6.23
N PRO A 132 -3.09 4.90 7.14
CA PRO A 132 -2.88 3.46 6.93
C PRO A 132 -4.20 2.70 6.72
N LEU A 133 -4.12 1.59 5.98
CA LEU A 133 -5.27 0.87 5.46
C LEU A 133 -6.11 0.18 6.55
N ASP A 134 -5.46 -0.40 7.56
CA ASP A 134 -6.06 -1.08 8.69
C ASP A 134 -6.98 -0.15 9.52
N ALA A 135 -6.44 1.02 9.89
CA ALA A 135 -7.21 2.03 10.64
C ALA A 135 -8.41 2.55 9.82
N TYR A 136 -8.23 2.71 8.51
CA TYR A 136 -9.31 3.11 7.61
C TYR A 136 -10.40 2.03 7.52
N ALA A 137 -10.02 0.78 7.35
CA ALA A 137 -10.94 -0.34 7.21
C ALA A 137 -11.85 -0.49 8.45
N VAL A 138 -11.29 -0.34 9.65
CA VAL A 138 -12.06 -0.36 10.90
C VAL A 138 -13.08 0.78 10.96
N LYS A 139 -12.66 2.00 10.62
CA LYS A 139 -13.55 3.17 10.63
C LYS A 139 -14.66 3.07 9.59
N TRP A 140 -14.35 2.54 8.40
CA TRP A 140 -15.34 2.36 7.34
C TRP A 140 -16.43 1.36 7.75
N ARG A 141 -16.05 0.19 8.28
CA ARG A 141 -17.02 -0.80 8.78
C ARG A 141 -17.90 -0.23 9.89
N LYS A 142 -17.30 0.51 10.85
CA LYS A 142 -18.06 1.18 11.92
C LYS A 142 -19.07 2.17 11.35
N PHE A 143 -18.66 2.99 10.37
CA PHE A 143 -19.55 3.96 9.72
C PHE A 143 -20.72 3.25 9.02
N LEU A 144 -20.46 2.20 8.21
CA LEU A 144 -21.53 1.43 7.56
C LEU A 144 -22.51 0.83 8.58
N HIS A 145 -22.01 0.30 9.69
CA HIS A 145 -22.87 -0.23 10.76
C HIS A 145 -23.75 0.86 11.36
N GLN A 146 -23.19 2.02 11.70
CA GLN A 146 -23.94 3.14 12.26
C GLN A 146 -25.00 3.68 11.29
N VAL A 147 -24.69 3.76 10.01
CA VAL A 147 -25.66 4.13 8.97
C VAL A 147 -26.78 3.09 8.86
N SER A 148 -26.47 1.79 8.91
CA SER A 148 -27.48 0.73 8.86
C SER A 148 -28.43 0.71 10.05
N GLN A 149 -27.98 1.22 11.22
CA GLN A 149 -28.81 1.39 12.41
C GLN A 149 -29.57 2.73 12.44
N GLY A 150 -29.39 3.60 11.43
CA GLY A 150 -29.99 4.93 11.39
C GLY A 150 -29.36 5.94 12.35
N GLU A 151 -28.20 5.62 12.94
CA GLU A 151 -27.49 6.50 13.87
C GLU A 151 -26.76 7.64 13.16
N LEU A 152 -26.36 7.42 11.90
CA LEU A 152 -25.68 8.40 11.06
C LEU A 152 -26.35 8.52 9.69
N ALA A 153 -26.28 9.72 9.13
CA ALA A 153 -26.70 9.96 7.75
C ALA A 153 -25.73 9.25 6.75
N PRO A 154 -26.24 8.74 5.62
CA PRO A 154 -25.44 8.09 4.59
C PRO A 154 -24.66 9.12 3.73
N GLU A 155 -23.97 10.05 4.39
CA GLU A 155 -23.27 11.17 3.75
C GLU A 155 -21.76 11.04 3.91
N VAL A 156 -21.03 11.12 2.81
CA VAL A 156 -19.56 11.03 2.78
C VAL A 156 -18.99 12.12 1.88
N ALA A 157 -17.94 12.78 2.33
CA ALA A 157 -17.11 13.66 1.50
C ALA A 157 -15.74 13.01 1.27
N VAL A 158 -15.38 12.81 0.01
CA VAL A 158 -14.06 12.33 -0.41
C VAL A 158 -13.24 13.52 -0.90
N ILE A 159 -12.09 13.77 -0.27
CA ILE A 159 -11.20 14.88 -0.63
C ILE A 159 -10.03 14.35 -1.44
N GLY A 160 -9.90 14.85 -2.66
CA GLY A 160 -8.93 14.45 -3.67
C GLY A 160 -9.58 13.69 -4.82
N GLY A 161 -9.64 14.32 -6.00
CA GLY A 161 -10.27 13.81 -7.24
C GLY A 161 -9.30 13.04 -8.14
N GLY A 162 -8.20 12.52 -7.61
CA GLY A 162 -7.34 11.57 -8.34
C GLY A 162 -8.02 10.21 -8.53
N PHE A 163 -7.38 9.29 -9.27
CA PHE A 163 -7.94 7.96 -9.55
C PHE A 163 -8.45 7.25 -8.29
N SER A 164 -7.62 7.20 -7.23
CA SER A 164 -8.01 6.55 -5.97
C SER A 164 -9.22 7.20 -5.29
N GLY A 165 -9.31 8.53 -5.33
CA GLY A 165 -10.47 9.24 -4.76
C GLY A 165 -11.75 8.97 -5.52
N CYS A 166 -11.69 8.94 -6.86
CA CYS A 166 -12.83 8.58 -7.70
C CYS A 166 -13.30 7.14 -7.44
N GLU A 167 -12.35 6.19 -7.41
CA GLU A 167 -12.66 4.78 -7.14
C GLU A 167 -13.28 4.59 -5.75
N LEU A 168 -12.71 5.24 -4.72
CA LEU A 168 -13.27 5.19 -3.37
C LEU A 168 -14.66 5.82 -3.28
N ALA A 169 -14.89 6.96 -3.93
CA ALA A 169 -16.21 7.59 -3.94
C ALA A 169 -17.28 6.69 -4.56
N MET A 170 -16.95 6.04 -5.68
CA MET A 170 -17.85 5.08 -6.33
C MET A 170 -18.09 3.85 -5.47
N ALA A 171 -17.03 3.30 -4.85
CA ALA A 171 -17.12 2.14 -3.97
C ALA A 171 -17.98 2.44 -2.72
N MET A 172 -17.82 3.62 -2.11
CA MET A 172 -18.62 4.07 -0.99
C MET A 172 -20.10 4.23 -1.34
N ALA A 173 -20.39 4.83 -2.50
CA ALA A 173 -21.77 4.96 -2.98
C ALA A 173 -22.41 3.59 -3.22
N PHE A 174 -21.66 2.65 -3.81
CA PHE A 174 -22.10 1.29 -4.02
C PHE A 174 -22.40 0.55 -2.70
N ALA A 175 -21.46 0.59 -1.74
CA ALA A 175 -21.63 -0.06 -0.45
C ALA A 175 -22.84 0.47 0.34
N LEU A 176 -23.05 1.79 0.35
CA LEU A 176 -24.21 2.41 1.00
C LEU A 176 -25.53 2.01 0.33
N LYS A 177 -25.57 1.94 -1.01
CA LYS A 177 -26.76 1.42 -1.71
C LYS A 177 -27.07 -0.02 -1.35
N ASN A 178 -26.05 -0.85 -1.21
CA ASN A 178 -26.22 -2.28 -0.89
C ASN A 178 -26.79 -2.53 0.52
N ILE A 179 -26.62 -1.60 1.45
CA ILE A 179 -27.28 -1.65 2.77
C ILE A 179 -28.68 -1.00 2.77
N GLY A 180 -29.23 -0.65 1.59
CA GLY A 180 -30.59 -0.19 1.43
C GLY A 180 -30.83 1.30 1.67
N VAL A 181 -29.79 2.13 1.73
CA VAL A 181 -29.91 3.57 1.94
C VAL A 181 -29.62 4.36 0.66
N THR A 182 -30.13 5.59 0.57
CA THR A 182 -29.80 6.51 -0.52
C THR A 182 -28.53 7.29 -0.16
N PRO A 183 -27.38 7.02 -0.79
CA PRO A 183 -26.12 7.64 -0.42
C PRO A 183 -26.00 9.07 -0.95
N ARG A 184 -25.34 9.92 -0.18
CA ARG A 184 -24.83 11.22 -0.63
C ARG A 184 -23.32 11.23 -0.54
N VAL A 185 -22.66 10.91 -1.65
CA VAL A 185 -21.20 10.92 -1.75
C VAL A 185 -20.76 12.12 -2.58
N THR A 186 -19.94 12.97 -1.95
CA THR A 186 -19.41 14.19 -2.58
C THR A 186 -17.91 14.05 -2.78
N LEU A 187 -17.45 14.20 -4.03
CA LEU A 187 -16.03 14.26 -4.36
C LEU A 187 -15.58 15.71 -4.45
N ILE A 188 -14.56 16.08 -3.71
CA ILE A 188 -14.01 17.45 -3.63
C ILE A 188 -12.60 17.44 -4.23
N GLU A 189 -12.38 18.26 -5.25
CA GLU A 189 -11.09 18.40 -5.91
C GLU A 189 -10.71 19.89 -6.01
N SER A 190 -9.42 20.19 -5.80
CA SER A 190 -8.90 21.55 -5.88
C SER A 190 -8.58 21.99 -7.31
N SER A 191 -8.36 21.04 -8.23
CA SER A 191 -8.12 21.31 -9.65
C SER A 191 -9.41 21.37 -10.46
N PHE A 192 -9.33 21.94 -11.68
CA PHE A 192 -10.49 21.99 -12.60
C PHE A 192 -10.90 20.62 -13.17
N HIS A 193 -10.06 19.61 -13.04
CA HIS A 193 -10.29 18.29 -13.61
C HIS A 193 -10.13 17.19 -12.57
N ILE A 194 -11.08 16.27 -12.56
CA ILE A 194 -10.98 15.00 -11.82
C ILE A 194 -9.92 14.13 -12.51
N SER A 195 -9.26 13.24 -11.76
CA SER A 195 -8.19 12.33 -12.22
C SER A 195 -6.93 13.00 -12.78
N GLY A 196 -6.62 14.22 -12.28
CA GLY A 196 -5.34 14.89 -12.57
C GLY A 196 -5.23 15.51 -13.97
N GLY A 197 -6.35 15.73 -14.65
CA GLY A 197 -6.41 16.35 -15.97
C GLY A 197 -5.41 15.70 -16.93
N GLY A 198 -5.83 14.83 -17.81
CA GLY A 198 -4.93 14.26 -18.81
C GLY A 198 -4.13 15.36 -19.47
N SER A 199 -2.80 15.30 -19.42
CA SER A 199 -1.91 16.14 -20.18
C SER A 199 -2.38 16.08 -21.64
N THR A 200 -2.99 17.15 -22.13
CA THR A 200 -3.20 17.33 -23.56
C THR A 200 -1.82 17.54 -24.18
N THR A 201 -1.10 16.46 -24.37
CA THR A 201 0.05 16.46 -25.25
C THR A 201 -0.49 16.73 -26.64
N LYS A 202 -0.52 18.00 -27.05
CA LYS A 202 -0.71 18.37 -28.44
C LYS A 202 0.42 17.68 -29.22
N ARG A 203 0.09 16.56 -29.89
CA ARG A 203 0.96 16.04 -30.95
C ARG A 203 1.02 17.14 -32.03
N LYS A 204 2.18 17.75 -32.18
CA LYS A 204 2.54 18.46 -33.40
C LYS A 204 2.93 17.44 -34.46
#